data_2ccff4f3152d53ba1d345748fcc5d287
#
_entry.id   2ccff4f3152d53ba1d345748fcc5d287
#
_cell.length_a   1.000
_cell.length_b   1.000
_cell.length_c   1.000
_cell.angle_alpha   90.00
_cell.angle_beta   90.00
_cell.angle_gamma   90.00
#
_symmetry.space_group_name_H-M   'P 1'
#
loop_
_entity.id
_entity.type
_entity.pdbx_description
1 polymer ?
#
loop_
_entity_poly.entity_id
_entity_poly.type
_entity_poly.pdbx_seq_one_letter_code
_entity_poly.pdbx_strand_id
1 'polypeptide(L)'
;CLGEPPKTFDLEVTDKDDKFIRDTNLTGTAFFEKYVGLNLDDYVSLINAPTADKPYHRSYSVKFLGNVKEGCPVRYLNLPIEELKKAAIAQMKDGSPVWFGCDVGKDSSRDEGLLDTNTYQTDKLLGVTFGMNKAERLEYGESLMTHAMVFQGVNLDEEGKPNRWRVENS
;
A
#
# COMPACT_ATOMS: atom_id res chain seq x y z
N CYS A 1 -7.05 -26.61 -1.25
CA CYS A 1 -8.09 -25.67 -1.67
C CYS A 1 -9.03 -25.42 -0.51
N LEU A 2 -9.43 -24.18 -0.30
CA LEU A 2 -10.26 -23.77 0.84
C LEU A 2 -11.77 -24.06 0.65
N GLY A 3 -12.16 -24.61 -0.49
CA GLY A 3 -13.55 -24.85 -0.84
C GLY A 3 -14.25 -23.59 -1.39
N GLU A 4 -15.55 -23.71 -1.62
CA GLU A 4 -16.40 -22.60 -2.06
C GLU A 4 -16.75 -21.72 -0.84
N PRO A 5 -16.65 -20.37 -0.95
CA PRO A 5 -17.07 -19.50 0.14
C PRO A 5 -18.58 -19.62 0.40
N PRO A 6 -19.05 -19.39 1.63
CA PRO A 6 -20.47 -19.43 1.93
C PRO A 6 -21.23 -18.36 1.12
N LYS A 7 -22.42 -18.68 0.66
CA LYS A 7 -23.27 -17.75 -0.08
C LYS A 7 -23.78 -16.61 0.80
N THR A 8 -24.02 -16.92 2.07
CA THR A 8 -24.47 -15.97 3.09
C THR A 8 -23.75 -16.23 4.40
N PHE A 9 -23.68 -15.20 5.24
CA PHE A 9 -23.09 -15.25 6.58
C PHE A 9 -23.84 -14.33 7.54
N ASP A 10 -23.61 -14.51 8.83
CA ASP A 10 -24.11 -13.63 9.88
C ASP A 10 -22.98 -12.74 10.37
N LEU A 11 -23.23 -11.44 10.48
CA LEU A 11 -22.32 -10.46 11.09
C LEU A 11 -22.73 -10.27 12.55
N GLU A 12 -21.82 -10.51 13.46
CA GLU A 12 -21.98 -10.25 14.89
C GLU A 12 -20.77 -9.43 15.37
N VAL A 13 -20.98 -8.18 15.70
CA VAL A 13 -19.94 -7.25 16.14
C VAL A 13 -20.45 -6.33 17.24
N THR A 14 -19.52 -5.82 18.03
CA THR A 14 -19.80 -4.72 18.97
C THR A 14 -19.22 -3.44 18.40
N ASP A 15 -19.99 -2.39 18.33
CA ASP A 15 -19.54 -1.10 17.84
C ASP A 15 -18.69 -0.34 18.89
N LYS A 16 -18.19 0.83 18.52
CA LYS A 16 -17.37 1.68 19.40
C LYS A 16 -18.10 2.18 20.66
N ASP A 17 -19.42 2.09 20.70
CA ASP A 17 -20.28 2.51 21.83
C ASP A 17 -20.75 1.29 22.64
N ASP A 18 -20.05 0.13 22.52
CA ASP A 18 -20.34 -1.16 23.16
C ASP A 18 -21.73 -1.73 22.83
N LYS A 19 -22.34 -1.28 21.74
CA LYS A 19 -23.63 -1.77 21.29
C LYS A 19 -23.43 -3.00 20.38
N PHE A 20 -24.07 -4.11 20.75
CA PHE A 20 -24.08 -5.32 19.94
C PHE A 20 -24.94 -5.13 18.67
N ILE A 21 -24.35 -5.45 17.53
CA ILE A 21 -25.00 -5.43 16.22
C ILE A 21 -25.01 -6.87 15.68
N ARG A 22 -26.18 -7.35 15.32
CA ARG A 22 -26.36 -8.62 14.62
C ARG A 22 -27.12 -8.39 13.33
N ASP A 23 -26.55 -8.86 12.23
CA ASP A 23 -27.17 -8.83 10.90
C ASP A 23 -27.02 -10.19 10.26
N THR A 24 -28.11 -10.82 9.91
CA THR A 24 -28.15 -12.22 9.49
C THR A 24 -28.39 -12.38 8.00
N ASN A 25 -27.95 -13.49 7.42
CA ASN A 25 -28.18 -13.82 6.01
C ASN A 25 -27.59 -12.78 5.01
N LEU A 26 -26.49 -12.14 5.37
CA LEU A 26 -25.81 -11.21 4.47
C LEU A 26 -25.13 -11.94 3.33
N THR A 27 -25.34 -11.50 2.10
CA THR A 27 -24.45 -11.81 0.98
C THR A 27 -23.22 -10.88 1.01
N GLY A 28 -22.12 -11.25 0.35
CA GLY A 28 -20.96 -10.37 0.23
C GLY A 28 -21.31 -8.99 -0.37
N THR A 29 -22.17 -8.96 -1.37
CA THR A 29 -22.66 -7.70 -2.00
C THR A 29 -23.46 -6.86 -1.01
N ALA A 30 -24.42 -7.45 -0.32
CA ALA A 30 -25.22 -6.74 0.68
C ALA A 30 -24.36 -6.19 1.84
N PHE A 31 -23.36 -6.94 2.27
CA PHE A 31 -22.41 -6.47 3.26
C PHE A 31 -21.61 -5.26 2.73
N PHE A 32 -21.08 -5.36 1.52
CA PHE A 32 -20.32 -4.28 0.91
C PHE A 32 -21.14 -3.00 0.80
N GLU A 33 -22.35 -3.07 0.27
CA GLU A 33 -23.26 -1.93 0.11
C GLU A 33 -23.65 -1.29 1.45
N LYS A 34 -23.91 -2.11 2.48
CA LYS A 34 -24.39 -1.64 3.79
C LYS A 34 -23.29 -1.10 4.69
N TYR A 35 -22.13 -1.77 4.73
CA TYR A 35 -21.07 -1.51 5.72
C TYR A 35 -19.82 -0.88 5.14
N VAL A 36 -19.56 -1.04 3.85
CA VAL A 36 -18.39 -0.46 3.18
C VAL A 36 -18.80 0.78 2.38
N GLY A 37 -19.76 0.65 1.46
CA GLY A 37 -20.38 1.77 0.74
C GLY A 37 -19.42 2.61 -0.12
N LEU A 38 -18.22 2.10 -0.42
CA LEU A 38 -17.22 2.83 -1.21
C LEU A 38 -17.49 2.64 -2.70
N ASN A 39 -17.41 3.72 -3.47
CA ASN A 39 -17.33 3.62 -4.91
C ASN A 39 -15.88 3.35 -5.31
N LEU A 40 -15.56 2.11 -5.68
CA LEU A 40 -14.19 1.70 -6.02
C LEU A 40 -13.67 2.36 -7.31
N ASP A 41 -14.55 2.87 -8.17
CA ASP A 41 -14.16 3.59 -9.39
C ASP A 41 -13.55 4.98 -9.09
N ASP A 42 -13.75 5.51 -7.87
CA ASP A 42 -13.14 6.76 -7.42
C ASP A 42 -11.67 6.58 -7.00
N TYR A 43 -11.20 5.34 -6.93
CA TYR A 43 -9.82 5.03 -6.51
C TYR A 43 -8.92 4.75 -7.70
N VAL A 44 -7.69 5.19 -7.60
CA VAL A 44 -6.63 4.94 -8.59
C VAL A 44 -5.40 4.33 -7.92
N SER A 45 -4.73 3.43 -8.64
CA SER A 45 -3.47 2.86 -8.18
C SER A 45 -2.30 3.65 -8.73
N LEU A 46 -1.45 4.15 -7.84
CA LEU A 46 -0.25 4.92 -8.16
C LEU A 46 1.00 4.08 -7.96
N ILE A 47 2.02 4.29 -8.80
CA ILE A 47 3.35 3.71 -8.60
C ILE A 47 4.43 4.78 -8.74
N ASN A 48 5.59 4.51 -8.17
CA ASN A 48 6.81 5.23 -8.47
C ASN A 48 7.87 4.25 -8.97
N ALA A 49 7.98 4.14 -10.29
CA ALA A 49 8.98 3.35 -11.00
C ALA A 49 9.82 4.28 -11.90
N PRO A 50 10.95 4.82 -11.41
CA PRO A 50 11.75 5.81 -12.13
C PRO A 50 12.67 5.18 -13.18
N THR A 51 12.26 4.12 -13.84
CA THR A 51 13.03 3.41 -14.85
C THR A 51 12.81 4.02 -16.24
N ALA A 52 13.80 3.96 -17.11
CA ALA A 52 13.78 4.61 -18.42
C ALA A 52 12.66 4.08 -19.35
N ASP A 53 12.30 2.81 -19.19
CA ASP A 53 11.23 2.15 -19.94
C ASP A 53 9.82 2.53 -19.46
N LYS A 54 9.71 3.24 -18.33
CA LYS A 54 8.43 3.64 -17.71
C LYS A 54 8.35 5.14 -17.44
N PRO A 55 8.23 5.97 -18.50
CA PRO A 55 8.02 7.41 -18.34
C PRO A 55 6.91 7.76 -17.33
N TYR A 56 7.10 8.83 -16.57
CA TYR A 56 6.09 9.35 -15.67
C TYR A 56 4.84 9.85 -16.40
N HIS A 57 3.73 9.97 -15.68
CA HIS A 57 2.42 10.39 -16.17
C HIS A 57 1.86 9.49 -17.29
N ARG A 58 2.22 8.20 -17.23
CA ARG A 58 1.70 7.14 -18.09
C ARG A 58 1.12 6.01 -17.25
N SER A 59 0.10 5.36 -17.80
CA SER A 59 -0.51 4.18 -17.18
C SER A 59 0.15 2.90 -17.66
N TYR A 60 0.37 2.00 -16.73
CA TYR A 60 0.98 0.68 -16.96
C TYR A 60 0.11 -0.42 -16.40
N SER A 61 0.15 -1.58 -17.02
CA SER A 61 -0.47 -2.80 -16.56
C SER A 61 0.58 -3.90 -16.44
N VAL A 62 0.31 -4.90 -15.62
CA VAL A 62 1.19 -6.05 -15.45
C VAL A 62 0.65 -7.22 -16.26
N LYS A 63 1.44 -7.71 -17.22
CA LYS A 63 1.07 -8.89 -18.01
C LYS A 63 0.91 -10.12 -17.10
N PHE A 64 -0.09 -10.93 -17.40
CA PHE A 64 -0.37 -12.20 -16.72
C PHE A 64 -0.72 -12.09 -15.22
N LEU A 65 -1.03 -10.89 -14.71
CA LEU A 65 -1.45 -10.70 -13.32
C LEU A 65 -2.95 -10.97 -13.10
N GLY A 66 -3.75 -11.04 -14.15
CA GLY A 66 -5.19 -11.28 -14.06
C GLY A 66 -5.50 -12.70 -13.56
N ASN A 67 -5.81 -12.86 -12.29
CA ASN A 67 -6.18 -14.12 -11.65
C ASN A 67 -7.71 -14.30 -11.48
N VAL A 68 -8.49 -13.29 -11.84
CA VAL A 68 -9.95 -13.33 -11.84
C VAL A 68 -10.43 -13.19 -13.27
N LYS A 69 -11.13 -14.22 -13.76
CA LYS A 69 -11.77 -14.18 -15.08
C LYS A 69 -12.78 -13.03 -15.10
N GLU A 70 -12.74 -12.21 -16.15
CA GLU A 70 -13.62 -11.03 -16.33
C GLU A 70 -13.40 -9.91 -15.28
N GLY A 71 -12.38 -10.03 -14.42
CA GLY A 71 -11.98 -8.97 -13.51
C GLY A 71 -11.30 -7.80 -14.22
N CYS A 72 -11.31 -6.64 -13.57
CA CYS A 72 -10.63 -5.45 -14.08
C CYS A 72 -9.10 -5.68 -14.12
N PRO A 73 -8.42 -5.34 -15.22
CA PRO A 73 -6.98 -5.41 -15.28
C PRO A 73 -6.36 -4.40 -14.31
N VAL A 74 -5.27 -4.81 -13.66
CA VAL A 74 -4.47 -3.91 -12.83
C VAL A 74 -3.96 -2.75 -13.70
N ARG A 75 -4.13 -1.52 -13.22
CA ARG A 75 -3.68 -0.32 -13.89
C ARG A 75 -3.02 0.62 -12.90
N TYR A 76 -1.77 0.96 -13.14
CA TYR A 76 -0.99 1.88 -12.33
C TYR A 76 -0.67 3.16 -13.10
N LEU A 77 -0.84 4.31 -12.47
CA LEU A 77 -0.31 5.58 -12.97
C LEU A 77 1.09 5.80 -12.36
N ASN A 78 2.11 5.91 -13.20
CA ASN A 78 3.48 6.16 -12.73
C ASN A 78 3.72 7.64 -12.50
N LEU A 79 4.11 7.99 -11.28
CA LEU A 79 4.32 9.38 -10.85
C LEU A 79 5.70 9.58 -10.23
N PRO A 80 6.26 10.81 -10.30
CA PRO A 80 7.36 11.22 -9.46
C PRO A 80 7.04 11.00 -7.98
N ILE A 81 8.05 10.66 -7.18
CA ILE A 81 7.82 10.30 -5.76
C ILE A 81 7.18 11.44 -4.96
N GLU A 82 7.49 12.69 -5.28
CA GLU A 82 6.92 13.84 -4.57
C GLU A 82 5.42 14.02 -4.86
N GLU A 83 4.97 13.69 -6.07
CA GLU A 83 3.54 13.71 -6.41
C GLU A 83 2.80 12.57 -5.71
N LEU A 84 3.40 11.37 -5.66
CA LEU A 84 2.84 10.23 -4.94
C LEU A 84 2.72 10.52 -3.44
N LYS A 85 3.75 11.11 -2.81
CA LYS A 85 3.70 11.54 -1.40
C LYS A 85 2.59 12.57 -1.16
N LYS A 86 2.45 13.57 -2.04
CA LYS A 86 1.38 14.57 -1.95
C LYS A 86 -0.01 13.94 -2.00
N ALA A 87 -0.23 13.00 -2.91
CA ALA A 87 -1.50 12.27 -3.01
C ALA A 87 -1.81 11.49 -1.73
N ALA A 88 -0.83 10.76 -1.19
CA ALA A 88 -0.98 10.02 0.06
C ALA A 88 -1.29 10.94 1.25
N ILE A 89 -0.60 12.07 1.37
CA ILE A 89 -0.86 13.07 2.41
C ILE A 89 -2.27 13.66 2.29
N ALA A 90 -2.71 13.98 1.06
CA ALA A 90 -4.03 14.53 0.82
C ALA A 90 -5.13 13.55 1.23
N GLN A 91 -5.02 12.27 0.86
CA GLN A 91 -5.96 11.23 1.25
C GLN A 91 -6.03 11.04 2.77
N MET A 92 -4.89 11.02 3.47
CA MET A 92 -4.89 10.91 4.94
C MET A 92 -5.47 12.15 5.63
N LYS A 93 -5.27 13.35 5.07
CA LYS A 93 -5.91 14.58 5.59
C LYS A 93 -7.42 14.57 5.41
N ASP A 94 -7.92 13.89 4.39
CA ASP A 94 -9.34 13.66 4.14
C ASP A 94 -9.95 12.54 5.03
N GLY A 95 -9.14 11.98 5.93
CA GLY A 95 -9.58 10.97 6.89
C GLY A 95 -9.49 9.52 6.41
N SER A 96 -8.95 9.27 5.22
CA SER A 96 -8.84 7.93 4.65
C SER A 96 -7.41 7.41 4.71
N PRO A 97 -7.17 6.19 5.21
CA PRO A 97 -5.85 5.57 5.19
C PRO A 97 -5.41 5.25 3.77
N VAL A 98 -4.11 5.08 3.56
CA VAL A 98 -3.53 4.76 2.24
C VAL A 98 -2.94 3.37 2.25
N TRP A 99 -3.49 2.47 1.46
CA TRP A 99 -2.89 1.16 1.24
C TRP A 99 -1.71 1.29 0.28
N PHE A 100 -0.57 0.70 0.64
CA PHE A 100 0.64 0.77 -0.17
C PHE A 100 1.46 -0.52 -0.08
N GLY A 101 2.29 -0.76 -1.07
CA GLY A 101 3.27 -1.83 -1.09
C GLY A 101 4.68 -1.31 -1.33
N CYS A 102 5.66 -1.93 -0.67
CA CYS A 102 7.07 -1.62 -0.87
C CYS A 102 7.98 -2.83 -0.59
N ASP A 103 9.27 -2.65 -0.79
CA ASP A 103 10.29 -3.58 -0.31
C ASP A 103 10.53 -3.34 1.18
N VAL A 104 10.35 -4.37 2.01
CA VAL A 104 10.37 -4.24 3.48
C VAL A 104 11.55 -4.96 4.11
N GLY A 105 11.84 -6.18 3.65
CA GLY A 105 12.68 -7.12 4.40
C GLY A 105 14.12 -6.67 4.63
N LYS A 106 14.66 -5.80 3.79
CA LYS A 106 16.07 -5.42 3.82
C LYS A 106 16.40 -4.33 4.86
N ASP A 107 15.45 -3.44 5.11
CA ASP A 107 15.66 -2.23 5.91
C ASP A 107 14.74 -2.18 7.15
N SER A 108 14.12 -3.31 7.49
CA SER A 108 13.13 -3.42 8.58
C SER A 108 13.73 -4.04 9.83
N SER A 109 13.58 -3.37 10.97
CA SER A 109 13.80 -3.92 12.31
C SER A 109 12.44 -4.18 12.96
N ARG A 110 12.08 -5.45 13.14
CA ARG A 110 10.81 -5.85 13.75
C ARG A 110 10.74 -5.50 15.24
N ASP A 111 11.83 -5.70 15.95
CA ASP A 111 11.89 -5.48 17.39
C ASP A 111 11.74 -4.00 17.75
N GLU A 112 12.24 -3.12 16.89
CA GLU A 112 12.14 -1.67 17.07
C GLU A 112 10.93 -1.04 16.38
N GLY A 113 10.25 -1.80 15.52
CA GLY A 113 9.11 -1.30 14.72
C GLY A 113 9.51 -0.24 13.71
N LEU A 114 10.72 -0.33 13.15
CA LEU A 114 11.30 0.65 12.24
C LEU A 114 11.51 0.08 10.83
N LEU A 115 11.30 0.93 9.82
CA LEU A 115 11.68 0.71 8.43
C LEU A 115 12.43 1.95 7.95
N ASP A 116 13.74 1.86 7.85
CA ASP A 116 14.62 2.96 7.48
C ASP A 116 15.87 2.41 6.75
N THR A 117 16.30 3.08 5.71
CA THR A 117 17.50 2.70 4.94
C THR A 117 18.79 2.74 5.76
N ASN A 118 18.79 3.38 6.93
CA ASN A 118 19.92 3.46 7.84
C ASN A 118 19.84 2.46 9.01
N THR A 119 18.83 1.58 9.04
CA THR A 119 18.61 0.64 10.15
C THR A 119 19.85 -0.20 10.44
N TYR A 120 20.46 -0.78 9.44
CA TYR A 120 21.61 -1.70 9.60
C TYR A 120 22.96 -1.08 9.30
N GLN A 121 23.05 0.09 8.66
CA GLN A 121 24.27 0.79 8.29
C GLN A 121 25.36 -0.13 7.68
N THR A 122 24.93 -1.04 6.82
CA THR A 122 25.77 -2.09 6.22
C THR A 122 26.93 -1.51 5.42
N ASP A 123 26.73 -0.36 4.80
CA ASP A 123 27.76 0.41 4.10
C ASP A 123 28.94 0.78 5.03
N LYS A 124 28.63 1.26 6.22
CA LYS A 124 29.65 1.61 7.25
C LYS A 124 30.33 0.37 7.81
N LEU A 125 29.55 -0.69 8.08
CA LEU A 125 30.09 -1.95 8.60
C LEU A 125 31.10 -2.59 7.64
N LEU A 126 30.80 -2.56 6.35
CA LEU A 126 31.63 -3.19 5.32
C LEU A 126 32.66 -2.23 4.72
N GLY A 127 32.62 -0.93 5.04
CA GLY A 127 33.51 0.08 4.47
C GLY A 127 33.32 0.28 2.97
N VAL A 128 32.09 0.07 2.46
CA VAL A 128 31.73 0.20 1.04
C VAL A 128 30.70 1.30 0.84
N THR A 129 30.56 1.78 -0.38
CA THR A 129 29.47 2.70 -0.77
C THR A 129 28.54 2.00 -1.73
N PHE A 130 27.26 1.93 -1.38
CA PHE A 130 26.24 1.45 -2.29
C PHE A 130 25.87 2.53 -3.29
N GLY A 131 26.07 2.28 -4.58
CA GLY A 131 25.93 3.28 -5.64
C GLY A 131 24.61 3.25 -6.39
N MET A 132 23.80 2.20 -6.23
CA MET A 132 22.55 2.07 -6.99
C MET A 132 21.49 3.06 -6.52
N ASN A 133 20.98 3.86 -7.43
CA ASN A 133 19.75 4.63 -7.22
C ASN A 133 18.49 3.73 -7.32
N LYS A 134 17.31 4.28 -7.10
CA LYS A 134 16.05 3.51 -7.13
C LYS A 134 15.78 2.88 -8.49
N ALA A 135 16.06 3.57 -9.59
CA ALA A 135 15.86 3.03 -10.93
C ALA A 135 16.72 1.78 -11.15
N GLU A 136 17.99 1.89 -10.86
CA GLU A 136 18.96 0.80 -10.99
C GLU A 136 18.59 -0.40 -10.10
N ARG A 137 18.19 -0.16 -8.85
CA ARG A 137 17.74 -1.24 -7.96
C ARG A 137 16.52 -1.98 -8.50
N LEU A 138 15.60 -1.29 -9.17
CA LEU A 138 14.45 -1.91 -9.80
C LEU A 138 14.82 -2.68 -11.07
N GLU A 139 15.71 -2.12 -11.90
CA GLU A 139 16.15 -2.73 -13.16
C GLU A 139 16.99 -4.00 -12.93
N TYR A 140 17.80 -4.00 -11.90
CA TYR A 140 18.64 -5.16 -11.53
C TYR A 140 17.97 -6.13 -10.55
N GLY A 141 16.71 -5.90 -10.18
CA GLY A 141 15.95 -6.79 -9.28
C GLY A 141 16.43 -6.75 -7.83
N GLU A 142 17.20 -5.73 -7.45
CA GLU A 142 17.63 -5.52 -6.06
C GLU A 142 16.48 -5.03 -5.19
N SER A 143 15.50 -4.30 -5.75
CA SER A 143 14.30 -3.87 -5.05
C SER A 143 13.05 -4.46 -5.69
N LEU A 144 12.22 -5.10 -4.88
CA LEU A 144 10.95 -5.69 -5.27
C LEU A 144 9.87 -5.31 -4.26
N MET A 145 8.64 -5.15 -4.71
CA MET A 145 7.51 -5.02 -3.80
C MET A 145 7.23 -6.37 -3.13
N THR A 146 7.59 -6.49 -1.85
CA THR A 146 7.49 -7.75 -1.10
C THR A 146 6.36 -7.79 -0.11
N HIS A 147 5.82 -6.62 0.30
CA HIS A 147 4.83 -6.53 1.36
C HIS A 147 3.89 -5.34 1.18
N ALA A 148 2.64 -5.50 1.59
CA ALA A 148 1.62 -4.47 1.57
C ALA A 148 1.21 -4.09 3.00
N MET A 149 1.04 -2.80 3.25
CA MET A 149 0.77 -2.20 4.54
C MET A 149 -0.15 -0.99 4.37
N VAL A 150 -0.47 -0.31 5.48
CA VAL A 150 -1.37 0.85 5.47
C VAL A 150 -0.70 2.05 6.13
N PHE A 151 -0.62 3.19 5.41
CA PHE A 151 -0.30 4.47 6.04
C PHE A 151 -1.49 4.99 6.83
N GLN A 152 -1.28 5.23 8.12
CA GLN A 152 -2.27 5.80 9.03
C GLN A 152 -1.96 7.25 9.43
N GLY A 153 -0.76 7.72 9.18
CA GLY A 153 -0.37 9.06 9.55
C GLY A 153 0.99 9.46 8.96
N VAL A 154 1.24 10.75 8.98
CA VAL A 154 2.48 11.34 8.51
C VAL A 154 2.88 12.49 9.41
N ASN A 155 4.18 12.57 9.74
CA ASN A 155 4.77 13.74 10.36
C ASN A 155 5.37 14.63 9.28
N LEU A 156 5.02 15.91 9.33
CA LEU A 156 5.53 16.93 8.42
C LEU A 156 6.50 17.85 9.19
N ASP A 157 7.58 18.27 8.54
CA ASP A 157 8.48 19.27 9.06
C ASP A 157 7.88 20.70 8.95
N GLU A 158 8.64 21.71 9.36
CA GLU A 158 8.22 23.11 9.33
C GLU A 158 7.95 23.64 7.89
N GLU A 159 8.55 22.98 6.89
CA GLU A 159 8.34 23.28 5.47
C GLU A 159 7.17 22.50 4.85
N GLY A 160 6.50 21.64 5.65
CA GLY A 160 5.41 20.78 5.20
C GLY A 160 5.84 19.54 4.43
N LYS A 161 7.12 19.15 4.50
CA LYS A 161 7.65 17.95 3.88
C LYS A 161 7.50 16.74 4.81
N PRO A 162 7.14 15.56 4.30
CA PRO A 162 7.02 14.35 5.12
C PRO A 162 8.41 13.84 5.53
N ASN A 163 8.60 13.59 6.83
CA ASN A 163 9.82 13.05 7.38
C ASN A 163 9.63 11.74 8.15
N ARG A 164 8.39 11.36 8.51
CA ARG A 164 8.04 10.07 9.12
C ARG A 164 6.64 9.66 8.74
N TRP A 165 6.43 8.37 8.62
CA TRP A 165 5.13 7.77 8.34
C TRP A 165 4.76 6.80 9.46
N ARG A 166 3.51 6.86 9.90
CA ARG A 166 2.94 5.84 10.77
C ARG A 166 2.31 4.77 9.90
N VAL A 167 2.78 3.54 10.08
CA VAL A 167 2.36 2.39 9.29
C VAL A 167 1.67 1.38 10.19
N GLU A 168 0.51 0.90 9.77
CA GLU A 168 -0.10 -0.31 10.30
C GLU A 168 0.40 -1.50 9.48
N ASN A 169 0.96 -2.48 10.18
CA ASN A 169 1.54 -3.69 9.62
C ASN A 169 0.96 -4.91 10.35
N SER A 170 0.70 -5.98 9.60
CA SER A 170 0.19 -7.25 10.13
C SER A 170 1.29 -8.12 10.73
#